data_eba3ac8fd564c081b17901d3f3a9f511
#
_entry.id   eba3ac8fd564c081b17901d3f3a9f511
#
_cell.length_a   1.000
_cell.length_b   1.000
_cell.length_c   1.000
_cell.angle_alpha   90.00
_cell.angle_beta   90.00
_cell.angle_gamma   90.00
#
_symmetry.space_group_name_H-M   'P 1'
#
loop_
_entity.id
_entity.type
_entity.pdbx_description
1 polymer ?
#
loop_
_entity_poly.entity_id
_entity_poly.type
_entity_poly.pdbx_seq_one_letter_code
_entity_poly.pdbx_strand_id
1 'polypeptide(L)'
;MKTITLLAISSLVFFSIAAAPAPEKETPVKNVNKAYDDFSSLRTHRKGKGAEITWSFTSSSGVSGFIVERTNEDPNDPYSVWVTVGSQVSDASRSYKCCDESPFPGYINYRVTAVLNNGTTVTSGVSTVHIASH
;
A
#
# COMPACT_ATOMS: atom_id res chain seq x y z
N MET A 1 37.37 47.58 59.42
CA MET A 1 37.29 47.53 57.96
C MET A 1 36.98 46.10 57.52
N LYS A 2 35.79 45.89 57.06
CA LYS A 2 35.37 44.57 56.57
C LYS A 2 35.38 44.62 55.06
N THR A 3 36.30 43.93 54.44
CA THR A 3 36.32 43.75 53.02
C THR A 3 35.31 42.69 52.67
N ILE A 4 34.28 43.09 51.95
CA ILE A 4 33.28 42.15 51.40
C ILE A 4 33.82 41.62 50.08
N THR A 5 34.23 40.38 50.07
CA THR A 5 34.63 39.73 48.86
C THR A 5 33.35 39.23 48.15
N LEU A 6 33.00 39.91 47.10
CA LEU A 6 31.85 39.47 46.24
C LEU A 6 32.30 38.31 45.41
N LEU A 7 31.82 37.11 45.73
CA LEU A 7 32.06 35.94 44.95
C LEU A 7 31.04 35.97 43.80
N ALA A 8 31.50 36.34 42.63
CA ALA A 8 30.70 36.20 41.42
C ALA A 8 30.63 34.72 41.03
N ILE A 9 29.52 34.08 41.31
CA ILE A 9 29.24 32.75 40.82
C ILE A 9 28.84 32.90 39.36
N SER A 10 29.79 32.65 38.45
CA SER A 10 29.52 32.52 37.04
C SER A 10 28.79 31.18 36.82
N SER A 11 27.48 31.27 36.74
CA SER A 11 26.67 30.15 36.35
C SER A 11 26.89 29.88 34.84
N LEU A 12 27.75 28.90 34.55
CA LEU A 12 27.94 28.45 33.19
C LEU A 12 26.72 27.57 32.82
N VAL A 13 25.76 28.18 32.16
CA VAL A 13 24.63 27.43 31.59
C VAL A 13 25.13 26.73 30.36
N PHE A 14 25.39 25.44 30.50
CA PHE A 14 25.61 24.57 29.35
C PHE A 14 24.26 24.34 28.64
N PHE A 15 24.01 25.05 27.55
CA PHE A 15 22.99 24.69 26.63
C PHE A 15 23.47 23.44 25.89
N SER A 16 23.00 22.29 26.34
CA SER A 16 23.11 21.08 25.61
C SER A 16 22.18 21.21 24.41
N ILE A 17 22.70 21.64 23.27
CA ILE A 17 21.98 21.56 22.01
C ILE A 17 21.94 20.07 21.65
N ALA A 18 20.85 19.38 22.00
CA ALA A 18 20.60 18.09 21.46
C ALA A 18 20.46 18.27 19.94
N ALA A 19 21.43 17.80 19.18
CA ALA A 19 21.35 17.76 17.77
C ALA A 19 20.09 16.93 17.43
N ALA A 20 19.12 17.54 16.72
CA ALA A 20 18.01 16.80 16.18
C ALA A 20 18.57 15.63 15.37
N PRO A 21 18.04 14.40 15.52
CA PRO A 21 18.48 13.28 14.71
C PRO A 21 18.38 13.72 13.26
N ALA A 22 19.47 13.55 12.50
CA ALA A 22 19.47 13.81 11.08
C ALA A 22 18.27 13.07 10.48
N PRO A 23 17.48 13.70 9.58
CA PRO A 23 16.40 12.99 8.91
C PRO A 23 17.01 11.73 8.31
N GLU A 24 16.56 10.60 8.80
CA GLU A 24 16.95 9.32 8.25
C GLU A 24 16.63 9.41 6.77
N LYS A 25 17.65 9.35 5.94
CA LYS A 25 17.46 9.23 4.50
C LYS A 25 16.64 7.98 4.34
N GLU A 26 15.35 8.14 4.09
CA GLU A 26 14.55 7.07 3.57
C GLU A 26 15.24 6.63 2.28
N THR A 27 16.02 5.58 2.41
CA THR A 27 16.50 4.87 1.23
C THR A 27 15.25 4.45 0.49
N PRO A 28 15.05 4.91 -0.76
CA PRO A 28 13.92 4.44 -1.54
C PRO A 28 14.02 2.93 -1.53
N VAL A 29 13.11 2.29 -0.82
CA VAL A 29 13.02 0.84 -0.78
C VAL A 29 12.70 0.44 -2.21
N LYS A 30 13.72 0.01 -2.92
CA LYS A 30 13.64 -0.48 -4.29
C LYS A 30 13.02 -1.88 -4.25
N ASN A 31 11.76 -1.93 -3.85
CA ASN A 31 10.97 -3.17 -3.74
C ASN A 31 9.94 -3.29 -4.86
N VAL A 32 10.25 -2.71 -6.03
CA VAL A 32 9.35 -2.83 -7.18
C VAL A 32 9.24 -4.29 -7.68
N ASN A 33 10.23 -5.12 -7.42
CA ASN A 33 10.23 -6.51 -7.90
C ASN A 33 9.69 -7.52 -6.89
N LYS A 34 9.64 -7.20 -5.60
CA LYS A 34 9.18 -8.14 -4.57
C LYS A 34 7.64 -8.22 -4.50
N ALA A 35 6.95 -7.20 -4.95
CA ALA A 35 5.49 -7.14 -4.95
C ALA A 35 4.85 -8.17 -5.89
N TYR A 36 5.53 -8.53 -6.98
CA TYR A 36 5.04 -9.52 -7.93
C TYR A 36 5.26 -10.96 -7.45
N ASP A 37 6.28 -11.19 -6.64
CA ASP A 37 6.63 -12.52 -6.16
C ASP A 37 5.65 -13.04 -5.10
N ASP A 38 4.96 -12.14 -4.39
CA ASP A 38 4.00 -12.50 -3.36
C ASP A 38 2.63 -12.86 -3.94
N PHE A 39 2.25 -12.28 -5.07
CA PHE A 39 1.07 -12.65 -5.84
C PHE A 39 1.45 -13.68 -6.90
N SER A 40 1.07 -14.94 -6.69
CA SER A 40 1.37 -16.02 -7.65
C SER A 40 0.44 -16.01 -8.85
N SER A 41 -0.74 -15.40 -8.75
CA SER A 41 -1.65 -15.21 -9.86
C SER A 41 -2.60 -14.05 -9.61
N LEU A 42 -3.01 -13.40 -10.68
CA LEU A 42 -4.14 -12.47 -10.73
C LEU A 42 -4.84 -12.66 -12.07
N ARG A 43 -6.10 -12.95 -12.04
CA ARG A 43 -6.94 -13.15 -13.23
C ARG A 43 -8.25 -12.41 -13.09
N THR A 44 -8.69 -11.85 -14.18
CA THR A 44 -10.01 -11.26 -14.32
C THR A 44 -10.73 -11.91 -15.47
N HIS A 45 -12.02 -12.18 -15.30
CA HIS A 45 -12.87 -12.64 -16.38
C HIS A 45 -14.26 -12.05 -16.26
N ARG A 46 -14.90 -11.95 -17.37
CA ARG A 46 -16.28 -11.48 -17.44
C ARG A 46 -17.23 -12.48 -16.80
N LYS A 47 -18.12 -11.99 -15.95
CA LYS A 47 -19.16 -12.78 -15.32
C LYS A 47 -20.49 -12.02 -15.40
N GLY A 48 -21.37 -12.44 -16.30
CA GLY A 48 -22.60 -11.72 -16.57
C GLY A 48 -22.31 -10.29 -17.07
N LYS A 49 -22.82 -9.28 -16.37
CA LYS A 49 -22.59 -7.85 -16.65
C LYS A 49 -21.35 -7.29 -15.95
N GLY A 50 -20.71 -8.09 -15.11
CA GLY A 50 -19.60 -7.69 -14.29
C GLY A 50 -18.33 -8.46 -14.57
N ALA A 51 -17.40 -8.35 -13.63
CA ALA A 51 -16.13 -9.04 -13.64
C ALA A 51 -15.94 -9.83 -12.35
N GLU A 52 -15.30 -10.97 -12.47
CA GLU A 52 -14.79 -11.73 -11.34
C GLU A 52 -13.28 -11.63 -11.33
N ILE A 53 -12.73 -11.26 -10.18
CA ILE A 53 -11.31 -11.10 -9.95
C ILE A 53 -10.88 -12.22 -9.01
N THR A 54 -9.92 -13.01 -9.43
CA THR A 54 -9.32 -14.08 -8.62
C THR A 54 -7.83 -13.86 -8.48
N TRP A 55 -7.31 -14.12 -7.31
CA TRP A 55 -5.88 -13.99 -7.05
C TRP A 55 -5.40 -15.05 -6.07
N SER A 56 -4.12 -15.32 -6.14
CA SER A 56 -3.43 -16.19 -5.20
C SER A 56 -2.26 -15.44 -4.60
N PHE A 57 -2.06 -15.65 -3.31
CA PHE A 57 -0.96 -15.06 -2.57
C PHE A 57 -0.09 -16.16 -1.98
N THR A 58 1.22 -16.02 -2.08
CA THR A 58 2.17 -17.09 -1.75
C THR A 58 2.11 -17.48 -0.28
N SER A 59 1.88 -16.49 0.60
CA SER A 59 1.73 -16.74 2.02
C SER A 59 0.73 -15.76 2.61
N SER A 60 -0.34 -16.28 3.20
CA SER A 60 -1.30 -15.48 3.94
C SER A 60 -0.81 -15.11 5.36
N SER A 61 0.32 -15.66 5.77
CA SER A 61 0.94 -15.31 7.06
C SER A 61 1.39 -13.86 7.06
N GLY A 62 0.94 -13.10 8.03
CA GLY A 62 1.26 -11.68 8.15
C GLY A 62 0.39 -10.75 7.28
N VAL A 63 -0.60 -11.27 6.59
CA VAL A 63 -1.56 -10.48 5.80
C VAL A 63 -2.87 -10.33 6.57
N SER A 64 -3.33 -9.09 6.74
CA SER A 64 -4.62 -8.81 7.37
C SER A 64 -5.78 -8.87 6.39
N GLY A 65 -5.56 -8.49 5.15
CA GLY A 65 -6.59 -8.52 4.11
C GLY A 65 -6.12 -8.02 2.76
N PHE A 66 -7.07 -7.96 1.83
CA PHE A 66 -6.84 -7.53 0.46
C PHE A 66 -7.86 -6.46 0.08
N ILE A 67 -7.42 -5.51 -0.73
CA ILE A 67 -8.27 -4.49 -1.34
C ILE A 67 -8.21 -4.67 -2.84
N VAL A 68 -9.37 -4.75 -3.48
CA VAL A 68 -9.49 -4.84 -4.94
C VAL A 68 -9.85 -3.47 -5.49
N GLU A 69 -9.07 -3.01 -6.43
CA GLU A 69 -9.25 -1.70 -7.05
C GLU A 69 -9.37 -1.83 -8.56
N ARG A 70 -10.10 -0.91 -9.17
CA ARG A 70 -10.24 -0.80 -10.62
C ARG A 70 -9.92 0.60 -11.12
N THR A 71 -9.50 0.68 -12.38
CA THR A 71 -9.44 1.92 -13.14
C THR A 71 -9.84 1.67 -14.59
N ASN A 72 -10.56 2.64 -15.17
CA ASN A 72 -10.83 2.69 -16.62
C ASN A 72 -9.80 3.54 -17.36
N GLU A 73 -8.88 4.14 -16.60
CA GLU A 73 -7.80 4.97 -17.11
C GLU A 73 -6.55 4.12 -17.41
N ASP A 74 -5.49 4.76 -17.87
CA ASP A 74 -4.21 4.09 -18.11
C ASP A 74 -3.61 3.56 -16.79
N PRO A 75 -3.44 2.25 -16.63
CA PRO A 75 -2.90 1.69 -15.39
C PRO A 75 -1.42 2.03 -15.15
N ASN A 76 -0.71 2.49 -16.18
CA ASN A 76 0.69 2.90 -16.06
C ASN A 76 0.84 4.39 -15.73
N ASP A 77 -0.23 5.17 -15.80
CA ASP A 77 -0.21 6.57 -15.42
C ASP A 77 -0.32 6.68 -13.89
N PRO A 78 0.67 7.29 -13.20
CA PRO A 78 0.62 7.46 -11.75
C PRO A 78 -0.51 8.37 -11.28
N TYR A 79 -1.09 9.17 -12.17
CA TYR A 79 -2.22 10.05 -11.85
C TYR A 79 -3.59 9.43 -12.11
N SER A 80 -3.64 8.21 -12.64
CA SER A 80 -4.91 7.50 -12.82
C SER A 80 -5.61 7.26 -11.49
N VAL A 81 -6.92 7.45 -11.49
CA VAL A 81 -7.75 7.25 -10.30
C VAL A 81 -8.13 5.78 -10.19
N TRP A 82 -7.78 5.17 -9.09
CA TRP A 82 -8.17 3.82 -8.74
C TRP A 82 -9.30 3.85 -7.72
N VAL A 83 -10.32 3.07 -7.97
CA VAL A 83 -11.52 2.98 -7.14
C VAL A 83 -11.59 1.62 -6.48
N THR A 84 -11.78 1.59 -5.18
CA THR A 84 -11.98 0.34 -4.44
C THR A 84 -13.33 -0.27 -4.82
N VAL A 85 -13.31 -1.52 -5.26
CA VAL A 85 -14.51 -2.28 -5.63
C VAL A 85 -14.88 -3.34 -4.62
N GLY A 86 -13.96 -3.74 -3.78
CA GLY A 86 -14.20 -4.71 -2.73
C GLY A 86 -12.98 -4.93 -1.84
N SER A 87 -13.21 -5.64 -0.78
CA SER A 87 -12.17 -6.08 0.13
C SER A 87 -12.42 -7.51 0.57
N GLN A 88 -11.36 -8.20 0.95
CA GLN A 88 -11.40 -9.57 1.41
C GLN A 88 -10.53 -9.70 2.65
N VAL A 89 -11.08 -10.25 3.73
CA VAL A 89 -10.29 -10.56 4.91
C VAL A 89 -9.38 -11.74 4.59
N SER A 90 -8.14 -11.67 5.05
CA SER A 90 -7.21 -12.79 4.93
C SER A 90 -7.65 -13.92 5.86
N ASP A 91 -7.69 -15.11 5.31
CA ASP A 91 -7.88 -16.36 6.04
C ASP A 91 -6.74 -17.35 5.70
N ALA A 92 -6.90 -18.61 6.01
CA ALA A 92 -5.89 -19.62 5.67
C ALA A 92 -5.88 -20.03 4.18
N SER A 93 -6.72 -19.41 3.34
CA SER A 93 -6.82 -19.71 1.92
C SER A 93 -5.61 -19.18 1.16
N ARG A 94 -5.25 -19.89 0.09
CA ARG A 94 -4.21 -19.45 -0.85
C ARG A 94 -4.79 -18.67 -2.03
N SER A 95 -6.07 -18.83 -2.29
CA SER A 95 -6.80 -18.19 -3.39
C SER A 95 -8.00 -17.45 -2.85
N TYR A 96 -8.25 -16.30 -3.45
CA TYR A 96 -9.33 -15.39 -3.09
C TYR A 96 -10.08 -14.96 -4.33
N LYS A 97 -11.28 -14.46 -4.12
CA LYS A 97 -12.17 -14.03 -5.18
C LYS A 97 -12.98 -12.80 -4.74
N CYS A 98 -13.16 -11.88 -5.67
CA CYS A 98 -14.04 -10.73 -5.52
C CYS A 98 -14.79 -10.49 -6.82
N CYS A 99 -16.02 -10.00 -6.73
CA CYS A 99 -16.84 -9.66 -7.88
C CYS A 99 -17.06 -8.16 -7.94
N ASP A 100 -16.95 -7.61 -9.14
CA ASP A 100 -17.40 -6.25 -9.47
C ASP A 100 -18.66 -6.38 -10.32
N GLU A 101 -19.82 -6.10 -9.74
CA GLU A 101 -21.11 -6.48 -10.32
C GLU A 101 -21.56 -5.56 -11.46
N SER A 102 -21.20 -4.30 -11.43
CA SER A 102 -21.70 -3.29 -12.36
C SER A 102 -20.64 -2.28 -12.79
N PRO A 103 -19.53 -2.73 -13.35
CA PRO A 103 -18.54 -1.82 -13.89
C PRO A 103 -19.07 -1.13 -15.17
N PHE A 104 -18.53 0.06 -15.46
CA PHE A 104 -18.81 0.70 -16.75
C PHE A 104 -18.30 -0.16 -17.92
N PRO A 105 -18.97 -0.13 -19.08
CA PRO A 105 -18.47 -0.83 -20.27
C PRO A 105 -17.09 -0.33 -20.71
N GLY A 106 -16.34 -1.19 -21.38
CA GLY A 106 -15.02 -0.90 -21.92
C GLY A 106 -13.94 -1.77 -21.30
N TYR A 107 -12.70 -1.37 -21.49
CA TYR A 107 -11.55 -2.02 -20.87
C TYR A 107 -11.42 -1.53 -19.43
N ILE A 108 -11.34 -2.49 -18.53
CA ILE A 108 -11.20 -2.22 -17.09
C ILE A 108 -9.98 -2.93 -16.58
N ASN A 109 -9.17 -2.19 -15.84
CA ASN A 109 -7.97 -2.68 -15.22
C ASN A 109 -8.22 -2.92 -13.73
N TYR A 110 -7.83 -4.07 -13.24
CA TYR A 110 -7.92 -4.45 -11.83
C TYR A 110 -6.56 -4.71 -11.26
N ARG A 111 -6.39 -4.36 -10.01
CA ARG A 111 -5.24 -4.73 -9.19
C ARG A 111 -5.70 -5.08 -7.79
N VAL A 112 -4.89 -5.83 -7.08
CA VAL A 112 -5.15 -6.21 -5.69
C VAL A 112 -3.99 -5.72 -4.83
N THR A 113 -4.33 -5.13 -3.71
CA THR A 113 -3.36 -4.69 -2.71
C THR A 113 -3.52 -5.53 -1.46
N ALA A 114 -2.47 -6.23 -1.07
CA ALA A 114 -2.39 -6.92 0.20
C ALA A 114 -2.01 -5.93 1.30
N VAL A 115 -2.76 -5.92 2.38
CA VAL A 115 -2.48 -5.13 3.58
C VAL A 115 -1.84 -6.05 4.61
N LEU A 116 -0.61 -5.77 4.98
CA LEU A 116 0.15 -6.57 5.94
C LEU A 116 -0.18 -6.14 7.38
N ASN A 117 0.04 -7.04 8.33
CA ASN A 117 -0.24 -6.77 9.75
C ASN A 117 0.57 -5.61 10.33
N ASN A 118 1.72 -5.29 9.74
CA ASN A 118 2.54 -4.15 10.13
C ASN A 118 2.10 -2.81 9.49
N GLY A 119 0.99 -2.80 8.72
CA GLY A 119 0.46 -1.64 8.05
C GLY A 119 1.08 -1.34 6.69
N THR A 120 2.09 -2.08 6.24
CA THR A 120 2.63 -1.95 4.89
C THR A 120 1.72 -2.63 3.87
N THR A 121 1.84 -2.24 2.61
CA THR A 121 1.03 -2.77 1.52
C THR A 121 1.90 -3.34 0.40
N VAL A 122 1.37 -4.36 -0.26
CA VAL A 122 1.98 -4.99 -1.44
C VAL A 122 0.92 -5.00 -2.54
N THR A 123 1.21 -4.38 -3.67
CA THR A 123 0.27 -4.29 -4.79
C THR A 123 0.66 -5.26 -5.90
N SER A 124 -0.34 -5.96 -6.44
CA SER A 124 -0.19 -6.89 -7.55
C SER A 124 0.12 -6.19 -8.88
N GLY A 125 0.41 -6.96 -9.90
CA GLY A 125 0.29 -6.52 -11.28
C GLY A 125 -1.16 -6.18 -11.63
N VAL A 126 -1.35 -5.76 -12.87
CA VAL A 126 -2.66 -5.36 -13.41
C VAL A 126 -3.21 -6.49 -14.29
N SER A 127 -4.48 -6.78 -14.15
CA SER A 127 -5.24 -7.66 -15.03
C SER A 127 -6.37 -6.88 -15.69
N THR A 128 -6.53 -7.04 -16.99
CA THR A 128 -7.49 -6.26 -17.78
C THR A 128 -8.59 -7.17 -18.32
N VAL A 129 -9.81 -6.68 -18.28
CA VAL A 129 -10.98 -7.36 -18.86
C VAL A 129 -11.77 -6.36 -19.71
N HIS A 130 -12.42 -6.86 -20.75
CA HIS A 130 -13.33 -6.07 -21.59
C HIS A 130 -14.78 -6.38 -21.24
N ILE A 131 -15.52 -5.37 -20.82
CA ILE A 131 -16.94 -5.44 -20.55
C ILE A 131 -17.68 -4.82 -21.75
N ALA A 132 -18.47 -5.63 -22.43
CA ALA A 132 -19.27 -5.15 -23.56
C ALA A 132 -20.40 -4.23 -23.08
N SER A 133 -20.70 -3.21 -23.87
CA SER A 133 -21.92 -2.42 -23.71
C SER A 133 -23.15 -3.28 -24.02
N HIS A 134 -24.23 -3.00 -23.32
CA HIS A 134 -25.54 -3.63 -23.55
C HIS A 134 -26.44 -2.69 -24.32
#